data_6d5eb967f5da8689fb5f39345051030a
#
_entry.id   6d5eb967f5da8689fb5f39345051030a
#
_cell.length_a   1.000
_cell.length_b   1.000
_cell.length_c   1.000
_cell.angle_alpha   90.00
_cell.angle_beta   90.00
_cell.angle_gamma   90.00
#
_symmetry.space_group_name_H-M   'P 1'
#
loop_
_entity.id
_entity.type
_entity.pdbx_description
1 polymer ?
#
loop_
_entity_poly.entity_id
_entity_poly.type
_entity_poly.pdbx_seq_one_letter_code
_entity_poly.pdbx_strand_id
1 'polypeptide(L)'
;MRFVSLNALIFLCSLLHAQENRCGVEVKLLLSPTEDQAAVTALNVRKEMTGFIYFFDTNTLDLLSQGVIVRLRQGIDNDLTVKFRPSKGEKFSDLATEEETFKCEIDFTGDGASPAYSISRRYAGNPLPQTGYDISHLLSPGQKKLLEETKISIDWSRVNRIVEIRATAWVSKTQPHFNKLELELWEWPDGRILELSTKVGSDAGPMTYAQLQGLVTSKVLSLSRDQRSKTNTVLESAMHLPARR
;
A
#
# COMPACT_ATOMS: atom_id res chain seq x y z
N MET A 1 2.53 37.41 66.55
CA MET A 1 2.30 37.45 65.09
C MET A 1 3.17 36.37 64.45
N ARG A 2 2.56 35.28 64.06
CA ARG A 2 3.26 34.16 63.37
C ARG A 2 2.81 34.18 61.94
N PHE A 3 3.74 34.41 61.01
CA PHE A 3 3.50 34.28 59.56
C PHE A 3 3.62 32.83 59.18
N VAL A 4 2.51 32.27 58.65
CA VAL A 4 2.47 30.92 58.05
C VAL A 4 2.81 31.10 56.58
N SER A 5 3.93 30.57 56.17
CA SER A 5 4.36 30.50 54.74
C SER A 5 3.61 29.40 54.06
N LEU A 6 2.83 29.73 53.06
CA LEU A 6 2.05 28.78 52.23
C LEU A 6 2.92 28.40 51.02
N ASN A 7 3.57 27.24 51.08
CA ASN A 7 4.28 26.65 49.93
C ASN A 7 3.25 26.07 48.96
N ALA A 8 3.01 26.79 47.87
CA ALA A 8 2.24 26.27 46.74
C ALA A 8 3.08 25.26 45.97
N LEU A 9 2.75 23.98 46.11
CA LEU A 9 3.31 22.88 45.35
C LEU A 9 2.68 22.92 43.94
N ILE A 10 3.39 23.50 42.98
CA ILE A 10 2.98 23.45 41.56
C ILE A 10 3.28 22.05 41.06
N PHE A 11 2.26 21.22 40.97
CA PHE A 11 2.28 19.96 40.24
C PHE A 11 2.36 20.27 38.75
N LEU A 12 3.58 20.25 38.19
CA LEU A 12 3.81 20.24 36.74
C LEU A 12 3.36 18.88 36.21
N CYS A 13 2.09 18.79 35.84
CA CYS A 13 1.57 17.64 35.10
C CYS A 13 2.15 17.71 33.69
N SER A 14 3.30 17.05 33.49
CA SER A 14 3.88 16.85 32.17
C SER A 14 2.91 15.92 31.41
N LEU A 15 2.02 16.52 30.64
CA LEU A 15 1.28 15.84 29.59
C LEU A 15 2.30 15.39 28.52
N LEU A 16 2.89 14.22 28.76
CA LEU A 16 3.47 13.42 27.70
C LEU A 16 2.32 13.08 26.76
N HIS A 17 2.09 13.94 25.79
CA HIS A 17 1.33 13.58 24.61
C HIS A 17 2.16 12.52 23.91
N ALA A 18 1.86 11.25 24.17
CA ALA A 18 2.22 10.18 23.28
C ALA A 18 1.63 10.58 21.92
N GLN A 19 2.49 10.98 21.01
CA GLN A 19 2.12 11.25 19.62
C GLN A 19 1.71 9.89 19.07
N GLU A 20 0.41 9.56 19.19
CA GLU A 20 -0.15 8.42 18.49
C GLU A 20 0.21 8.61 17.03
N ASN A 21 1.08 7.76 16.51
CA ASN A 21 1.39 7.72 15.09
C ASN A 21 0.10 7.41 14.35
N ARG A 22 -0.64 8.46 13.99
CA ARG A 22 -1.88 8.33 13.22
C ARG A 22 -1.48 7.89 11.82
N CYS A 23 -1.94 6.70 11.44
CA CYS A 23 -1.74 6.21 10.08
C CYS A 23 -2.40 7.15 9.08
N GLY A 24 -1.72 7.45 7.98
CA GLY A 24 -2.33 8.14 6.85
C GLY A 24 -3.41 7.28 6.20
N VAL A 25 -4.39 7.91 5.56
CA VAL A 25 -5.43 7.19 4.81
C VAL A 25 -5.17 7.32 3.31
N GLU A 26 -5.12 6.21 2.61
CA GLU A 26 -5.09 6.16 1.15
C GLU A 26 -6.47 5.70 0.65
N VAL A 27 -7.20 6.63 0.03
CA VAL A 27 -8.53 6.37 -0.54
C VAL A 27 -8.36 5.91 -1.98
N LYS A 28 -9.00 4.79 -2.33
CA LYS A 28 -8.83 4.08 -3.60
C LYS A 28 -10.18 3.76 -4.24
N LEU A 29 -10.28 4.02 -5.54
CA LEU A 29 -11.39 3.60 -6.39
C LEU A 29 -10.86 2.83 -7.59
N LEU A 30 -11.48 1.70 -7.91
CA LEU A 30 -11.22 0.99 -9.16
C LEU A 30 -12.16 1.51 -10.24
N LEU A 31 -11.58 1.96 -11.34
CA LEU A 31 -12.28 2.41 -12.53
C LEU A 31 -12.42 1.26 -13.54
N SER A 32 -13.32 1.43 -14.51
CA SER A 32 -13.37 0.53 -15.67
C SER A 32 -12.01 0.53 -16.39
N PRO A 33 -11.31 -0.61 -16.47
CA PRO A 33 -9.96 -0.62 -17.04
C PRO A 33 -9.93 -0.40 -18.55
N THR A 34 -11.08 -0.44 -19.22
CA THR A 34 -11.20 -0.12 -20.65
C THR A 34 -11.24 1.38 -20.92
N GLU A 35 -11.39 2.20 -19.88
CA GLU A 35 -11.49 3.65 -19.97
C GLU A 35 -10.18 4.38 -19.60
N ASP A 36 -9.04 3.70 -19.61
CA ASP A 36 -7.75 4.26 -19.17
C ASP A 36 -7.38 5.57 -19.88
N GLN A 37 -7.49 5.64 -21.20
CA GLN A 37 -7.19 6.87 -21.97
C GLN A 37 -8.20 7.98 -21.70
N ALA A 38 -9.49 7.63 -21.56
CA ALA A 38 -10.53 8.60 -21.19
C ALA A 38 -10.27 9.14 -19.78
N ALA A 39 -9.89 8.28 -18.82
CA ALA A 39 -9.57 8.68 -17.46
C ALA A 39 -8.34 9.61 -17.42
N VAL A 40 -7.27 9.31 -18.14
CA VAL A 40 -6.08 10.17 -18.25
C VAL A 40 -6.46 11.57 -18.72
N THR A 41 -7.28 11.65 -19.76
CA THR A 41 -7.72 12.93 -20.33
C THR A 41 -8.67 13.68 -19.39
N ALA A 42 -9.72 13.01 -18.91
CA ALA A 42 -10.77 13.62 -18.10
C ALA A 42 -10.28 14.09 -16.73
N LEU A 43 -9.34 13.36 -16.13
CA LEU A 43 -8.72 13.69 -14.84
C LEU A 43 -7.52 14.65 -14.99
N ASN A 44 -7.12 14.99 -16.23
CA ASN A 44 -5.98 15.86 -16.50
C ASN A 44 -4.72 15.43 -15.75
N VAL A 45 -4.43 14.12 -15.78
CA VAL A 45 -3.24 13.53 -15.17
C VAL A 45 -2.11 13.42 -16.18
N ARG A 46 -0.87 13.58 -15.71
CA ARG A 46 0.34 13.46 -16.55
C ARG A 46 1.08 12.18 -16.19
N LYS A 47 1.57 11.50 -17.21
CA LYS A 47 2.38 10.28 -17.01
C LYS A 47 3.62 10.63 -16.19
N GLU A 48 3.81 9.90 -15.09
CA GLU A 48 4.94 10.05 -14.19
C GLU A 48 5.97 8.95 -14.43
N MET A 49 5.52 7.69 -14.48
CA MET A 49 6.44 6.56 -14.61
C MET A 49 5.78 5.33 -15.22
N THR A 50 6.65 4.41 -15.69
CA THR A 50 6.28 3.05 -16.11
C THR A 50 7.34 2.10 -15.60
N GLY A 51 6.93 0.92 -15.17
CA GLY A 51 7.84 -0.12 -14.68
C GLY A 51 7.13 -1.44 -14.46
N PHE A 52 7.75 -2.30 -13.69
CA PHE A 52 7.25 -3.63 -13.37
C PHE A 52 7.05 -3.81 -11.87
N ILE A 53 6.05 -4.61 -11.54
CA ILE A 53 5.75 -5.04 -10.18
C ILE A 53 5.73 -6.55 -10.17
N TYR A 54 6.41 -7.13 -9.18
CA TYR A 54 6.50 -8.56 -8.97
C TYR A 54 5.96 -8.88 -7.59
N PHE A 55 5.04 -9.84 -7.51
CA PHE A 55 4.57 -10.37 -6.24
C PHE A 55 5.14 -11.75 -6.01
N PHE A 56 5.50 -12.01 -4.75
CA PHE A 56 6.05 -13.26 -4.28
C PHE A 56 5.15 -13.88 -3.22
N ASP A 57 4.80 -15.14 -3.43
CA ASP A 57 3.97 -15.93 -2.53
C ASP A 57 4.23 -17.43 -2.77
N THR A 58 3.57 -18.29 -2.02
CA THR A 58 3.49 -19.71 -2.37
C THR A 58 2.45 -19.93 -3.49
N ASN A 59 2.50 -21.07 -4.14
CA ASN A 59 1.50 -21.44 -5.15
C ASN A 59 0.07 -21.60 -4.60
N THR A 60 -0.12 -21.50 -3.29
CA THR A 60 -1.41 -21.55 -2.59
C THR A 60 -1.76 -20.21 -1.92
N LEU A 61 -0.98 -19.16 -2.19
CA LEU A 61 -1.12 -17.81 -1.61
C LEU A 61 -1.12 -17.82 -0.07
N ASP A 62 -0.21 -18.60 0.52
CA ASP A 62 -0.15 -18.77 1.97
C ASP A 62 0.24 -17.46 2.68
N LEU A 63 1.07 -16.60 2.06
CA LEU A 63 1.42 -15.29 2.60
C LEU A 63 0.20 -14.36 2.56
N LEU A 64 -0.45 -14.24 1.41
CA LEU A 64 -1.63 -13.39 1.23
C LEU A 64 -2.75 -13.78 2.19
N SER A 65 -3.00 -15.08 2.36
CA SER A 65 -4.02 -15.60 3.27
C SER A 65 -3.79 -15.21 4.74
N GLN A 66 -2.53 -14.96 5.09
CA GLN A 66 -2.09 -14.50 6.42
C GLN A 66 -1.89 -12.98 6.48
N GLY A 67 -2.27 -12.25 5.44
CA GLY A 67 -2.15 -10.79 5.37
C GLY A 67 -0.75 -10.27 5.02
N VAL A 68 0.21 -11.14 4.68
CA VAL A 68 1.56 -10.77 4.27
C VAL A 68 1.62 -10.57 2.76
N ILE A 69 2.24 -9.48 2.31
CA ILE A 69 2.47 -9.18 0.91
C ILE A 69 3.95 -8.86 0.72
N VAL A 70 4.62 -9.62 -0.15
CA VAL A 70 6.00 -9.37 -0.57
C VAL A 70 5.98 -8.89 -2.02
N ARG A 71 6.43 -7.65 -2.24
CA ARG A 71 6.37 -6.96 -3.53
C ARG A 71 7.70 -6.32 -3.89
N LEU A 72 8.18 -6.60 -5.09
CA LEU A 72 9.32 -5.91 -5.70
C LEU A 72 8.81 -4.98 -6.81
N ARG A 73 9.29 -3.73 -6.85
CA ARG A 73 9.04 -2.79 -7.95
C ARG A 73 10.35 -2.50 -8.67
N GLN A 74 10.26 -2.39 -9.98
CA GLN A 74 11.38 -2.06 -10.86
C GLN A 74 10.98 -1.02 -11.89
N GLY A 75 11.78 0.02 -12.07
CA GLY A 75 11.47 1.16 -12.95
C GLY A 75 10.48 2.15 -12.32
N ILE A 76 9.80 1.74 -11.23
CA ILE A 76 8.97 2.56 -10.35
C ILE A 76 9.71 2.70 -9.07
N ASP A 77 10.19 3.24 -8.32
CA ASP A 77 10.90 3.30 -7.03
C ASP A 77 12.11 2.35 -6.85
N ASN A 78 12.19 1.23 -7.58
CA ASN A 78 13.19 0.17 -7.40
C ASN A 78 13.29 -0.29 -5.94
N ASP A 79 12.21 -0.81 -5.39
CA ASP A 79 12.14 -1.21 -4.00
C ASP A 79 11.57 -2.61 -3.79
N LEU A 80 12.01 -3.26 -2.71
CA LEU A 80 11.34 -4.42 -2.13
C LEU A 80 10.53 -3.93 -0.93
N THR A 81 9.26 -4.28 -0.89
CA THR A 81 8.32 -3.96 0.18
C THR A 81 7.80 -5.24 0.81
N VAL A 82 7.86 -5.32 2.14
CA VAL A 82 7.04 -6.23 2.94
C VAL A 82 5.91 -5.42 3.55
N LYS A 83 4.66 -5.82 3.27
CA LYS A 83 3.46 -5.19 3.80
C LYS A 83 2.66 -6.24 4.58
N PHE A 84 2.16 -5.87 5.74
CA PHE A 84 1.30 -6.69 6.57
C PHE A 84 -0.04 -6.00 6.80
N ARG A 85 -1.13 -6.76 6.64
CA ARG A 85 -2.51 -6.35 6.92
C ARG A 85 -3.04 -7.18 8.08
N PRO A 86 -3.05 -6.63 9.30
CA PRO A 86 -3.53 -7.35 10.46
C PRO A 86 -5.03 -7.63 10.39
N SER A 87 -5.45 -8.82 10.79
CA SER A 87 -6.86 -9.22 10.84
C SER A 87 -7.57 -8.80 12.13
N LYS A 88 -6.82 -8.50 13.19
CA LYS A 88 -7.34 -8.30 14.56
C LYS A 88 -6.94 -6.97 15.20
N GLY A 89 -6.63 -5.95 14.40
CA GLY A 89 -6.31 -4.62 14.93
C GLY A 89 -4.97 -4.52 15.65
N GLU A 90 -4.04 -5.46 15.39
CA GLU A 90 -2.66 -5.37 15.86
C GLU A 90 -2.02 -4.07 15.39
N LYS A 91 -1.25 -3.43 16.26
CA LYS A 91 -0.50 -2.22 15.96
C LYS A 91 0.99 -2.54 15.95
N PHE A 92 1.68 -2.01 14.95
CA PHE A 92 3.12 -2.15 14.79
C PHE A 92 3.80 -0.79 14.91
N SER A 93 4.91 -0.76 15.63
CA SER A 93 5.77 0.43 15.70
C SER A 93 6.67 0.52 14.46
N ASP A 94 7.35 1.64 14.31
CA ASP A 94 8.39 1.80 13.30
C ASP A 94 9.58 0.89 13.65
N LEU A 95 9.84 -0.07 12.77
CA LEU A 95 10.92 -1.05 12.86
C LEU A 95 11.97 -0.85 11.76
N ALA A 96 11.81 0.19 10.94
CA ALA A 96 12.71 0.49 9.84
C ALA A 96 14.09 0.94 10.33
N THR A 97 15.12 0.58 9.58
CA THR A 97 16.47 1.12 9.72
C THR A 97 16.62 2.40 8.90
N GLU A 98 17.79 3.08 8.96
CA GLU A 98 18.03 4.33 8.24
C GLU A 98 17.88 4.22 6.71
N GLU A 99 18.13 3.03 6.13
CA GLU A 99 18.01 2.78 4.68
C GLU A 99 16.60 2.35 4.27
N GLU A 100 15.67 2.26 5.21
CA GLU A 100 14.32 1.75 5.02
C GLU A 100 13.28 2.83 5.25
N THR A 101 12.08 2.57 4.78
CA THR A 101 10.93 3.44 5.02
C THR A 101 9.80 2.62 5.63
N PHE A 102 9.43 2.96 6.86
CA PHE A 102 8.21 2.46 7.49
C PHE A 102 7.01 3.29 7.06
N LYS A 103 5.88 2.62 6.82
CA LYS A 103 4.59 3.27 6.61
C LYS A 103 3.50 2.56 7.39
N CYS A 104 2.68 3.36 8.07
CA CYS A 104 1.38 2.97 8.58
C CYS A 104 0.32 3.65 7.73
N GLU A 105 -0.52 2.89 7.03
CA GLU A 105 -1.56 3.39 6.16
C GLU A 105 -2.89 2.67 6.45
N ILE A 106 -4.00 3.35 6.24
CA ILE A 106 -5.32 2.75 6.16
C ILE A 106 -5.71 2.77 4.68
N ASP A 107 -5.76 1.60 4.05
CA ASP A 107 -6.31 1.45 2.71
C ASP A 107 -7.83 1.54 2.79
N PHE A 108 -8.43 2.61 2.24
CA PHE A 108 -9.88 2.83 2.21
C PHE A 108 -10.40 2.56 0.79
N THR A 109 -11.18 1.50 0.65
CA THR A 109 -11.74 1.03 -0.63
C THR A 109 -13.26 0.91 -0.53
N GLY A 110 -13.93 0.43 -1.61
CA GLY A 110 -15.36 0.10 -1.58
C GLY A 110 -15.72 -1.00 -0.58
N ASP A 111 -14.77 -1.86 -0.22
CA ASP A 111 -14.94 -2.92 0.79
C ASP A 111 -14.74 -2.43 2.24
N GLY A 112 -14.31 -1.17 2.41
CA GLY A 112 -14.09 -0.58 3.73
C GLY A 112 -12.63 -0.17 3.99
N ALA A 113 -12.30 0.01 5.27
CA ALA A 113 -11.01 0.44 5.76
C ALA A 113 -10.17 -0.75 6.24
N SER A 114 -8.96 -0.87 5.74
CA SER A 114 -8.02 -1.94 6.13
C SER A 114 -6.68 -1.33 6.56
N PRO A 115 -6.27 -1.49 7.82
CA PRO A 115 -4.95 -1.04 8.26
C PRO A 115 -3.85 -1.86 7.58
N ALA A 116 -2.73 -1.20 7.33
CA ALA A 116 -1.57 -1.83 6.72
C ALA A 116 -0.28 -1.20 7.24
N TYR A 117 0.68 -2.05 7.53
CA TYR A 117 2.03 -1.67 7.95
C TYR A 117 3.01 -2.19 6.90
N SER A 118 3.96 -1.38 6.49
CA SER A 118 4.94 -1.81 5.50
C SER A 118 6.31 -1.24 5.77
N ILE A 119 7.32 -2.01 5.40
CA ILE A 119 8.71 -1.58 5.35
C ILE A 119 9.20 -1.79 3.93
N SER A 120 9.71 -0.71 3.33
CA SER A 120 10.28 -0.69 1.99
C SER A 120 11.77 -0.36 2.05
N ARG A 121 12.58 -1.10 1.27
CA ARG A 121 13.98 -0.81 1.04
C ARG A 121 14.22 -0.58 -0.45
N ARG A 122 14.90 0.53 -0.78
CA ARG A 122 15.33 0.82 -2.16
C ARG A 122 16.60 0.06 -2.53
N TYR A 123 16.70 -0.29 -3.80
CA TYR A 123 17.87 -0.94 -4.38
C TYR A 123 18.44 -0.12 -5.53
N ALA A 124 19.77 -0.09 -5.64
CA ALA A 124 20.45 0.38 -6.83
C ALA A 124 20.39 -0.72 -7.91
N GLY A 125 20.02 -0.35 -9.14
CA GLY A 125 19.94 -1.29 -10.27
C GLY A 125 18.74 -2.23 -10.24
N ASN A 126 18.91 -3.45 -10.76
CA ASN A 126 17.86 -4.46 -10.85
C ASN A 126 18.09 -5.55 -9.79
N PRO A 127 17.34 -5.53 -8.68
CA PRO A 127 17.43 -6.54 -7.64
C PRO A 127 16.66 -7.84 -7.98
N LEU A 128 16.02 -7.92 -9.18
CA LEU A 128 15.17 -9.06 -9.51
C LEU A 128 15.96 -10.37 -9.40
N PRO A 129 15.57 -11.27 -8.50
CA PRO A 129 16.23 -12.55 -8.37
C PRO A 129 16.08 -13.37 -9.65
N GLN A 130 17.12 -14.13 -9.99
CA GLN A 130 17.00 -15.14 -11.05
C GLN A 130 15.94 -16.19 -10.66
N THR A 131 15.40 -16.89 -11.66
CA THR A 131 14.44 -17.97 -11.42
C THR A 131 15.01 -18.98 -10.41
N GLY A 132 14.23 -19.34 -9.38
CA GLY A 132 14.66 -20.24 -8.31
C GLY A 132 15.47 -19.60 -7.18
N TYR A 133 15.65 -18.28 -7.21
CA TYR A 133 16.28 -17.55 -6.11
C TYR A 133 15.32 -17.33 -4.94
N ASP A 134 15.79 -17.59 -3.73
CA ASP A 134 15.03 -17.33 -2.51
C ASP A 134 14.98 -15.82 -2.22
N ILE A 135 13.78 -15.23 -2.35
CA ILE A 135 13.56 -13.80 -2.13
C ILE A 135 13.90 -13.36 -0.69
N SER A 136 13.93 -14.29 0.28
CA SER A 136 14.25 -13.97 1.69
C SER A 136 15.66 -13.40 1.86
N HIS A 137 16.59 -13.72 0.96
CA HIS A 137 17.94 -13.17 0.97
C HIS A 137 17.99 -11.66 0.64
N LEU A 138 16.97 -11.13 -0.01
CA LEU A 138 16.84 -9.69 -0.28
C LEU A 138 16.14 -8.92 0.85
N LEU A 139 15.52 -9.62 1.81
CA LEU A 139 14.83 -8.97 2.91
C LEU A 139 15.83 -8.24 3.81
N SER A 140 15.53 -7.00 4.08
CA SER A 140 16.29 -6.13 4.98
C SER A 140 16.03 -6.46 6.45
N PRO A 141 16.86 -5.98 7.40
CA PRO A 141 16.66 -6.25 8.82
C PRO A 141 15.29 -5.81 9.35
N GLY A 142 14.82 -4.61 8.99
CA GLY A 142 13.51 -4.12 9.40
C GLY A 142 12.36 -4.96 8.82
N GLN A 143 12.47 -5.39 7.56
CA GLN A 143 11.49 -6.28 6.94
C GLN A 143 11.41 -7.64 7.64
N LYS A 144 12.55 -8.24 7.98
CA LYS A 144 12.60 -9.48 8.77
C LYS A 144 11.96 -9.30 10.14
N LYS A 145 12.30 -8.21 10.82
CA LYS A 145 11.73 -7.89 12.12
C LYS A 145 10.22 -7.67 12.06
N LEU A 146 9.70 -6.99 11.02
CA LEU A 146 8.25 -6.85 10.82
C LEU A 146 7.58 -8.23 10.70
N LEU A 147 8.17 -9.15 9.93
CA LEU A 147 7.64 -10.51 9.79
C LEU A 147 7.70 -11.30 11.09
N GLU A 148 8.77 -11.19 11.86
CA GLU A 148 8.89 -11.81 13.18
C GLU A 148 7.81 -11.33 14.15
N GLU A 149 7.52 -10.04 14.18
CA GLU A 149 6.46 -9.44 15.01
C GLU A 149 5.06 -9.96 14.64
N THR A 150 4.83 -10.36 13.38
CA THR A 150 3.55 -10.97 12.96
C THR A 150 3.36 -12.37 13.54
N LYS A 151 4.42 -13.05 14.01
CA LYS A 151 4.44 -14.44 14.46
C LYS A 151 3.99 -15.45 13.40
N ILE A 152 4.03 -15.07 12.13
CA ILE A 152 3.70 -15.91 10.99
C ILE A 152 4.94 -16.71 10.61
N SER A 153 4.82 -18.03 10.56
CA SER A 153 5.89 -18.92 10.07
C SER A 153 5.83 -19.01 8.55
N ILE A 154 6.91 -18.63 7.88
CA ILE A 154 7.00 -18.64 6.42
C ILE A 154 8.05 -19.65 5.97
N ASP A 155 7.63 -20.61 5.15
CA ASP A 155 8.54 -21.51 4.44
C ASP A 155 9.00 -20.82 3.14
N TRP A 156 10.12 -20.11 3.21
CA TRP A 156 10.66 -19.34 2.09
C TRP A 156 11.06 -20.23 0.90
N SER A 157 11.36 -21.52 1.11
CA SER A 157 11.69 -22.45 0.02
C SER A 157 10.52 -22.70 -0.93
N ARG A 158 9.28 -22.41 -0.49
CA ARG A 158 8.05 -22.52 -1.28
C ARG A 158 7.59 -21.19 -1.90
N VAL A 159 8.24 -20.08 -1.53
CA VAL A 159 7.88 -18.73 -2.02
C VAL A 159 8.50 -18.52 -3.40
N ASN A 160 7.65 -18.19 -4.37
CA ASN A 160 8.02 -17.99 -5.76
C ASN A 160 7.48 -16.67 -6.28
N ARG A 161 7.97 -16.21 -7.43
CA ARG A 161 7.36 -15.12 -8.17
C ARG A 161 6.04 -15.62 -8.78
N ILE A 162 4.91 -15.10 -8.28
CA ILE A 162 3.57 -15.50 -8.71
C ILE A 162 3.17 -14.76 -9.98
N VAL A 163 3.41 -13.45 -10.05
CA VAL A 163 2.98 -12.63 -11.17
C VAL A 163 3.95 -11.50 -11.43
N GLU A 164 4.05 -11.13 -12.71
CA GLU A 164 4.70 -9.92 -13.21
C GLU A 164 3.64 -9.01 -13.80
N ILE A 165 3.65 -7.75 -13.38
CA ILE A 165 2.68 -6.72 -13.76
C ILE A 165 3.44 -5.57 -14.39
N ARG A 166 3.01 -5.14 -15.56
CA ARG A 166 3.41 -3.85 -16.10
C ARG A 166 2.56 -2.76 -15.45
N ALA A 167 3.18 -1.80 -14.79
CA ALA A 167 2.50 -0.70 -14.15
C ALA A 167 2.83 0.63 -14.84
N THR A 168 1.80 1.45 -15.05
CA THR A 168 1.94 2.83 -15.53
C THR A 168 1.21 3.74 -14.55
N ALA A 169 1.89 4.79 -14.09
CA ALA A 169 1.34 5.75 -13.16
C ALA A 169 1.27 7.15 -13.77
N TRP A 170 0.19 7.84 -13.49
CA TRP A 170 -0.05 9.25 -13.81
C TRP A 170 -0.43 10.02 -12.55
N VAL A 171 -0.12 11.30 -12.53
CA VAL A 171 -0.33 12.17 -11.37
C VAL A 171 -0.97 13.48 -11.80
N SER A 172 -1.88 13.99 -10.99
CA SER A 172 -2.39 15.36 -11.06
C SER A 172 -2.25 16.07 -9.72
N LYS A 173 -1.76 17.31 -9.76
CA LYS A 173 -1.67 18.21 -8.59
C LYS A 173 -2.69 19.36 -8.66
N THR A 174 -3.51 19.42 -9.72
CA THR A 174 -4.36 20.58 -10.04
C THR A 174 -5.85 20.34 -9.83
N GLN A 175 -6.23 19.25 -9.16
CA GLN A 175 -7.66 18.97 -8.94
C GLN A 175 -8.16 19.71 -7.70
N PRO A 176 -9.31 20.40 -7.76
CA PRO A 176 -9.97 20.94 -6.60
C PRO A 176 -10.23 19.84 -5.56
N HIS A 177 -10.03 20.15 -4.29
CA HIS A 177 -10.24 19.23 -3.15
C HIS A 177 -9.23 18.09 -2.98
N PHE A 178 -8.28 17.90 -3.90
CA PHE A 178 -7.26 16.86 -3.78
C PHE A 178 -5.86 17.45 -3.95
N ASN A 179 -4.99 17.23 -2.97
CA ASN A 179 -3.59 17.68 -3.04
C ASN A 179 -2.82 16.97 -4.15
N LYS A 180 -3.12 15.68 -4.35
CA LYS A 180 -2.54 14.81 -5.38
C LYS A 180 -3.54 13.72 -5.71
N LEU A 181 -3.82 13.53 -7.00
CA LEU A 181 -4.47 12.33 -7.51
C LEU A 181 -3.42 11.45 -8.18
N GLU A 182 -3.49 10.17 -7.93
CA GLU A 182 -2.71 9.16 -8.62
C GLU A 182 -3.67 8.24 -9.39
N LEU A 183 -3.39 8.08 -10.68
CA LEU A 183 -4.06 7.09 -11.53
C LEU A 183 -3.02 6.03 -11.88
N GLU A 184 -3.30 4.76 -11.60
CA GLU A 184 -2.36 3.67 -11.84
C GLU A 184 -3.04 2.55 -12.62
N LEU A 185 -2.46 2.19 -13.76
CA LEU A 185 -2.86 1.04 -14.57
C LEU A 185 -1.89 -0.11 -14.32
N TRP A 186 -2.43 -1.25 -13.91
CA TRP A 186 -1.74 -2.52 -13.84
C TRP A 186 -2.21 -3.44 -14.95
N GLU A 187 -1.25 -4.03 -15.66
CA GLU A 187 -1.51 -4.95 -16.77
C GLU A 187 -0.70 -6.24 -16.56
N TRP A 188 -1.35 -7.37 -16.63
CA TRP A 188 -0.74 -8.70 -16.60
C TRP A 188 -1.39 -9.56 -17.68
N PRO A 189 -0.87 -10.76 -18.04
CA PRO A 189 -1.33 -11.51 -19.21
C PRO A 189 -2.84 -11.71 -19.32
N ASP A 190 -3.53 -11.83 -18.18
CA ASP A 190 -4.93 -12.22 -18.14
C ASP A 190 -5.84 -11.15 -17.56
N GLY A 191 -5.33 -9.95 -17.39
CA GLY A 191 -6.16 -8.89 -16.84
C GLY A 191 -5.50 -7.51 -16.80
N ARG A 192 -6.32 -6.55 -16.40
CA ARG A 192 -5.89 -5.19 -16.14
C ARG A 192 -6.76 -4.55 -15.09
N ILE A 193 -6.19 -3.66 -14.29
CA ILE A 193 -6.86 -2.87 -13.26
C ILE A 193 -6.44 -1.42 -13.41
N LEU A 194 -7.42 -0.52 -13.34
CA LEU A 194 -7.21 0.92 -13.29
C LEU A 194 -7.65 1.45 -11.93
N GLU A 195 -6.72 2.00 -11.16
CA GLU A 195 -6.99 2.53 -9.81
C GLU A 195 -6.77 4.04 -9.78
N LEU A 196 -7.74 4.76 -9.24
CA LEU A 196 -7.61 6.17 -8.87
C LEU A 196 -7.45 6.25 -7.37
N SER A 197 -6.42 6.97 -6.89
CA SER A 197 -6.18 7.10 -5.45
C SER A 197 -5.76 8.51 -5.04
N THR A 198 -5.94 8.79 -3.76
CA THR A 198 -5.43 10.01 -3.10
C THR A 198 -5.11 9.73 -1.64
N LYS A 199 -4.18 10.49 -1.08
CA LYS A 199 -3.80 10.40 0.34
C LYS A 199 -4.38 11.57 1.14
N VAL A 200 -4.94 11.25 2.31
CA VAL A 200 -5.57 12.22 3.19
C VAL A 200 -5.22 11.94 4.66
N GLY A 201 -5.59 12.86 5.55
CA GLY A 201 -5.48 12.67 6.99
C GLY A 201 -6.42 11.58 7.52
N SER A 202 -6.15 11.11 8.74
CA SER A 202 -6.79 9.95 9.36
C SER A 202 -8.32 9.96 9.36
N ASP A 203 -8.94 11.13 9.45
CA ASP A 203 -10.39 11.25 9.67
C ASP A 203 -11.17 11.56 8.39
N ALA A 204 -10.48 11.75 7.25
CA ALA A 204 -11.08 12.22 6.01
C ALA A 204 -11.49 11.11 5.03
N GLY A 205 -11.21 9.83 5.34
CA GLY A 205 -11.41 8.70 4.43
C GLY A 205 -12.80 8.62 3.79
N PRO A 206 -13.90 8.50 4.56
CA PRO A 206 -15.24 8.35 4.01
C PRO A 206 -15.68 9.54 3.17
N MET A 207 -15.39 10.77 3.61
CA MET A 207 -15.73 11.98 2.86
C MET A 207 -14.96 12.06 1.56
N THR A 208 -13.66 11.76 1.59
CA THR A 208 -12.81 11.75 0.39
C THR A 208 -13.23 10.67 -0.60
N TYR A 209 -13.66 9.49 -0.11
CA TYR A 209 -14.19 8.43 -0.96
C TYR A 209 -15.41 8.91 -1.74
N ALA A 210 -16.37 9.54 -1.07
CA ALA A 210 -17.56 10.12 -1.71
C ALA A 210 -17.18 11.22 -2.71
N GLN A 211 -16.19 12.06 -2.38
CA GLN A 211 -15.70 13.10 -3.29
C GLN A 211 -15.04 12.50 -4.54
N LEU A 212 -14.25 11.44 -4.41
CA LEU A 212 -13.66 10.73 -5.55
C LEU A 212 -14.74 10.11 -6.45
N GLN A 213 -15.77 9.48 -5.85
CA GLN A 213 -16.92 8.95 -6.61
C GLN A 213 -17.63 10.07 -7.38
N GLY A 214 -17.89 11.21 -6.71
CA GLY A 214 -18.47 12.39 -7.35
C GLY A 214 -17.62 12.93 -8.51
N LEU A 215 -16.29 12.97 -8.34
CA LEU A 215 -15.37 13.37 -9.41
C LEU A 215 -15.48 12.41 -10.60
N VAL A 216 -15.39 11.10 -10.38
CA VAL A 216 -15.48 10.07 -11.42
C VAL A 216 -16.79 10.21 -12.19
N THR A 217 -17.93 10.34 -11.49
CA THR A 217 -19.24 10.53 -12.10
C THR A 217 -19.32 11.82 -12.90
N SER A 218 -18.80 12.94 -12.38
CA SER A 218 -18.79 14.24 -13.09
C SER A 218 -17.95 14.23 -14.36
N LYS A 219 -17.00 13.31 -14.47
CA LYS A 219 -16.15 13.11 -15.65
C LYS A 219 -16.68 12.03 -16.60
N VAL A 220 -17.89 11.51 -16.33
CA VAL A 220 -18.53 10.45 -17.14
C VAL A 220 -17.65 9.19 -17.25
N LEU A 221 -16.92 8.88 -16.17
CA LEU A 221 -16.12 7.68 -16.07
C LEU A 221 -16.88 6.62 -15.27
N SER A 222 -16.63 5.35 -15.56
CA SER A 222 -17.29 4.22 -14.92
C SER A 222 -16.44 3.61 -13.81
N LEU A 223 -17.08 3.27 -12.70
CA LEU A 223 -16.45 2.45 -11.65
C LEU A 223 -16.39 0.98 -12.10
N SER A 224 -15.33 0.28 -11.70
CA SER A 224 -15.32 -1.18 -11.77
C SER A 224 -16.41 -1.74 -10.85
N ARG A 225 -17.00 -2.87 -11.26
CA ARG A 225 -17.96 -3.60 -10.39
C ARG A 225 -17.25 -4.23 -9.18
N ASP A 226 -16.02 -4.66 -9.36
CA ASP A 226 -15.17 -5.17 -8.29
C ASP A 226 -14.35 -4.00 -7.71
N GLN A 227 -14.55 -3.70 -6.43
CA GLN A 227 -13.84 -2.64 -5.69
C GLN A 227 -12.89 -3.21 -4.64
N ARG A 228 -12.58 -4.51 -4.70
CA ARG A 228 -11.61 -5.16 -3.82
C ARG A 228 -10.20 -4.60 -4.04
N SER A 229 -9.31 -4.86 -3.09
CA SER A 229 -7.89 -4.50 -3.22
C SER A 229 -7.29 -5.05 -4.52
N LYS A 230 -6.67 -4.19 -5.33
CA LYS A 230 -6.00 -4.61 -6.59
C LYS A 230 -4.97 -5.72 -6.39
N THR A 231 -4.27 -5.74 -5.24
CA THR A 231 -3.31 -6.81 -4.92
C THR A 231 -3.98 -8.15 -4.78
N ASN A 232 -5.11 -8.23 -4.06
CA ASN A 232 -5.86 -9.48 -3.91
C ASN A 232 -6.38 -9.95 -5.26
N THR A 233 -7.01 -9.06 -6.03
CA THR A 233 -7.56 -9.40 -7.35
C THR A 233 -6.49 -9.96 -8.29
N VAL A 234 -5.30 -9.36 -8.34
CA VAL A 234 -4.21 -9.81 -9.20
C VAL A 234 -3.67 -11.16 -8.75
N LEU A 235 -3.39 -11.34 -7.45
CA LEU A 235 -2.82 -12.58 -6.93
C LEU A 235 -3.80 -13.75 -7.09
N GLU A 236 -5.07 -13.55 -6.77
CA GLU A 236 -6.11 -14.57 -6.97
C GLU A 236 -6.29 -14.92 -8.46
N SER A 237 -6.27 -13.93 -9.35
CA SER A 237 -6.33 -14.15 -10.80
C SER A 237 -5.15 -14.98 -11.30
N ALA A 238 -3.94 -14.71 -10.82
CA ALA A 238 -2.74 -15.43 -11.24
C ALA A 238 -2.76 -16.92 -10.86
N MET A 239 -3.51 -17.32 -9.83
CA MET A 239 -3.67 -18.72 -9.40
C MET A 239 -4.58 -19.54 -10.30
N HIS A 240 -5.44 -18.90 -11.08
CA HIS A 240 -6.32 -19.60 -12.03
C HIS A 240 -5.63 -19.87 -13.38
N LEU A 241 -4.36 -19.47 -13.53
CA LEU A 241 -3.59 -19.71 -14.74
C LEU A 241 -2.99 -21.11 -14.75
N PRO A 242 -3.02 -21.84 -15.89
CA PRO A 242 -2.23 -23.07 -16.03
C PRO A 242 -0.74 -22.72 -15.86
N ALA A 243 -0.05 -23.52 -15.06
CA ALA A 243 1.38 -23.35 -14.82
C ALA A 243 2.12 -23.18 -16.16
N ARG A 244 2.79 -22.06 -16.37
CA ARG A 244 3.63 -21.84 -17.56
C ARG A 244 4.77 -22.85 -17.50
N ARG A 245 4.80 -23.77 -18.48
CA ARG A 245 5.90 -24.71 -18.71
C ARG A 245 7.14 -23.99 -19.25
#